data_90fad1bab8d1243bdecdcc335a54456d
#
_entry.id   90fad1bab8d1243bdecdcc335a54456d
#
_cell.length_a   1.000
_cell.length_b   1.000
_cell.length_c   1.000
_cell.angle_alpha   90.00
_cell.angle_beta   90.00
_cell.angle_gamma   90.00
#
_symmetry.space_group_name_H-M   'P 1'
#
loop_
_entity.id
_entity.type
_entity.pdbx_description
1 polymer ?
#
loop_
_entity_poly.entity_id
_entity_poly.type
_entity_poly.pdbx_seq_one_letter_code
_entity_poly.pdbx_strand_id
1 'polypeptide(L)'
;MVYRTSSATILSADEFLLHPAANERTELVRGHIRMMTPASAVHGLVSMTVGRLLSTYVLKHRLGVCFADSTGYTLPNLPNTVRAPDASFVRANRLPPDGVTGGFLQLAPDLAVEVLSPSESDADLSEKLADYRVAGTPLVWVIDPARRTVAIVSTHESTTLGVDQTLTGGDVVPGFACGVAELFEGLAPMIVG
;
A
#
# COMPACT_ATOMS: atom_id res chain seq x y z
N MET A 1 -41.15 4.41 -1.74
CA MET A 1 -40.24 3.27 -1.56
C MET A 1 -39.22 3.70 -0.51
N VAL A 2 -39.37 3.24 0.73
CA VAL A 2 -38.56 3.72 1.86
C VAL A 2 -37.28 2.90 1.83
N TYR A 3 -36.14 3.52 1.51
CA TYR A 3 -34.82 2.92 1.72
C TYR A 3 -34.63 2.72 3.22
N ARG A 4 -34.69 1.47 3.66
CA ARG A 4 -34.18 1.10 4.98
C ARG A 4 -32.66 1.33 4.93
N THR A 5 -32.18 2.36 5.60
CA THR A 5 -30.79 2.44 6.03
C THR A 5 -30.60 1.29 7.01
N SER A 6 -30.02 0.18 6.56
CA SER A 6 -29.42 -0.80 7.43
C SER A 6 -28.38 -0.04 8.25
N SER A 7 -28.49 -0.04 9.57
CA SER A 7 -27.41 0.44 10.44
C SER A 7 -26.22 -0.47 10.13
N ALA A 8 -25.23 0.08 9.41
CA ALA A 8 -24.04 -0.68 9.09
C ALA A 8 -23.39 -1.11 10.42
N THR A 9 -23.30 -2.41 10.65
CA THR A 9 -22.65 -2.95 11.85
C THR A 9 -21.20 -2.47 11.84
N ILE A 10 -20.77 -1.84 12.92
CA ILE A 10 -19.37 -1.44 13.11
C ILE A 10 -18.61 -2.69 13.52
N LEU A 11 -17.66 -3.13 12.70
CA LEU A 11 -16.84 -4.31 12.96
C LEU A 11 -15.52 -3.91 13.61
N SER A 12 -15.05 -4.74 14.53
CA SER A 12 -13.65 -4.73 14.95
C SER A 12 -12.75 -5.37 13.88
N ALA A 13 -11.44 -5.15 13.95
CA ALA A 13 -10.48 -5.79 13.05
C ALA A 13 -10.51 -7.33 13.16
N ASP A 14 -10.72 -7.86 14.38
CA ASP A 14 -10.80 -9.30 14.62
C ASP A 14 -12.09 -9.91 14.02
N GLU A 15 -13.23 -9.22 14.17
CA GLU A 15 -14.48 -9.62 13.51
C GLU A 15 -14.38 -9.54 11.99
N PHE A 16 -13.69 -8.51 11.47
CA PHE A 16 -13.46 -8.37 10.04
C PHE A 16 -12.57 -9.50 9.50
N LEU A 17 -11.53 -9.93 10.22
CA LEU A 17 -10.67 -11.05 9.80
C LEU A 17 -11.47 -12.35 9.60
N LEU A 18 -12.53 -12.55 10.37
CA LEU A 18 -13.43 -13.71 10.28
C LEU A 18 -14.60 -13.48 9.33
N HIS A 19 -14.78 -12.26 8.84
CA HIS A 19 -15.89 -11.92 7.96
C HIS A 19 -15.62 -12.40 6.52
N PRO A 20 -16.61 -12.94 5.78
CA PRO A 20 -16.41 -13.41 4.41
C PRO A 20 -15.80 -12.36 3.48
N ALA A 21 -16.11 -11.08 3.68
CA ALA A 21 -15.55 -9.98 2.90
C ALA A 21 -14.04 -9.81 3.07
N ALA A 22 -13.42 -10.31 4.15
CA ALA A 22 -11.96 -10.26 4.32
C ALA A 22 -11.20 -11.12 3.29
N ASN A 23 -11.89 -12.06 2.63
CA ASN A 23 -11.33 -12.86 1.54
C ASN A 23 -11.48 -12.19 0.16
N GLU A 24 -12.08 -11.01 0.11
CA GLU A 24 -12.25 -10.20 -1.09
C GLU A 24 -11.28 -9.01 -1.04
N ARG A 25 -11.22 -8.23 -2.12
CA ARG A 25 -10.48 -6.96 -2.11
C ARG A 25 -11.24 -5.91 -1.31
N THR A 26 -11.02 -5.90 -0.01
CA THR A 26 -11.71 -5.00 0.92
C THR A 26 -10.74 -4.47 1.96
N GLU A 27 -11.08 -3.32 2.51
CA GLU A 27 -10.46 -2.72 3.67
C GLU A 27 -11.50 -2.51 4.76
N LEU A 28 -11.08 -2.37 6.00
CA LEU A 28 -11.92 -1.92 7.11
C LEU A 28 -11.52 -0.49 7.49
N VAL A 29 -12.45 0.44 7.41
CA VAL A 29 -12.19 1.84 7.74
C VAL A 29 -13.14 2.29 8.84
N ARG A 30 -12.62 2.49 10.03
CA ARG A 30 -13.39 2.87 11.23
C ARG A 30 -14.59 1.95 11.46
N GLY A 31 -14.38 0.64 11.25
CA GLY A 31 -15.39 -0.39 11.43
C GLY A 31 -16.33 -0.59 10.24
N HIS A 32 -16.13 0.11 9.14
CA HIS A 32 -16.93 -0.03 7.93
C HIS A 32 -16.13 -0.72 6.81
N ILE A 33 -16.72 -1.76 6.22
CA ILE A 33 -16.12 -2.45 5.07
C ILE A 33 -16.16 -1.53 3.86
N ARG A 34 -15.00 -1.33 3.23
CA ARG A 34 -14.82 -0.62 1.96
C ARG A 34 -14.47 -1.64 0.88
N MET A 35 -15.35 -1.78 -0.11
CA MET A 35 -15.09 -2.62 -1.27
C MET A 35 -14.11 -1.90 -2.20
N MET A 36 -13.12 -2.63 -2.70
CA MET A 36 -12.20 -2.15 -3.73
C MET A 36 -12.58 -2.76 -5.08
N THR A 37 -12.55 -1.96 -6.13
CA THR A 37 -12.78 -2.46 -7.50
C THR A 37 -11.60 -3.33 -7.95
N PRO A 38 -11.80 -4.32 -8.84
CA PRO A 38 -10.70 -5.02 -9.46
C PRO A 38 -9.71 -4.05 -10.11
N ALA A 39 -8.42 -4.29 -9.88
CA ALA A 39 -7.37 -3.43 -10.42
C ALA A 39 -7.31 -3.53 -11.96
N SER A 40 -7.00 -2.42 -12.63
CA SER A 40 -6.71 -2.41 -14.06
C SER A 40 -5.39 -3.14 -14.36
N ALA A 41 -5.19 -3.57 -15.62
CA ALA A 41 -3.92 -4.16 -16.04
C ALA A 41 -2.71 -3.25 -15.80
N VAL A 42 -2.89 -1.94 -16.01
CA VAL A 42 -1.86 -0.91 -15.74
C VAL A 42 -1.48 -0.90 -14.27
N HIS A 43 -2.48 -0.82 -13.37
CA HIS A 43 -2.27 -0.85 -11.94
C HIS A 43 -1.53 -2.13 -11.51
N GLY A 44 -2.02 -3.31 -11.94
CA GLY A 44 -1.40 -4.60 -11.59
C GLY A 44 0.05 -4.71 -12.06
N LEU A 45 0.36 -4.22 -13.27
CA LEU A 45 1.73 -4.22 -13.82
C LEU A 45 2.66 -3.33 -12.99
N VAL A 46 2.23 -2.12 -12.67
CA VAL A 46 3.05 -1.16 -11.90
C VAL A 46 3.23 -1.66 -10.46
N SER A 47 2.18 -2.17 -9.82
CA SER A 47 2.26 -2.76 -8.47
C SER A 47 3.23 -3.95 -8.43
N MET A 48 3.18 -4.84 -9.43
CA MET A 48 4.10 -5.97 -9.53
C MET A 48 5.54 -5.49 -9.76
N THR A 49 5.75 -4.45 -10.58
CA THR A 49 7.09 -3.93 -10.89
C THR A 49 7.73 -3.31 -9.66
N VAL A 50 7.03 -2.41 -8.95
CA VAL A 50 7.58 -1.80 -7.73
C VAL A 50 7.79 -2.84 -6.63
N GLY A 51 6.85 -3.78 -6.46
CA GLY A 51 6.96 -4.87 -5.49
C GLY A 51 8.18 -5.74 -5.76
N ARG A 52 8.45 -6.10 -7.03
CA ARG A 52 9.63 -6.87 -7.45
C ARG A 52 10.93 -6.11 -7.17
N LEU A 53 11.03 -4.85 -7.59
CA LEU A 53 12.24 -4.04 -7.38
C LEU A 53 12.54 -3.90 -5.87
N LEU A 54 11.54 -3.53 -5.10
CA LEU A 54 11.66 -3.36 -3.66
C LEU A 54 12.01 -4.66 -2.95
N SER A 55 11.27 -5.75 -3.20
CA SER A 55 11.49 -7.03 -2.53
C SER A 55 12.84 -7.66 -2.87
N THR A 56 13.28 -7.55 -4.13
CA THR A 56 14.61 -8.04 -4.54
C THR A 56 15.72 -7.34 -3.77
N TYR A 57 15.63 -6.02 -3.63
CA TYR A 57 16.60 -5.23 -2.88
C TYR A 57 16.57 -5.55 -1.38
N VAL A 58 15.38 -5.52 -0.78
CA VAL A 58 15.17 -5.77 0.66
C VAL A 58 15.69 -7.14 1.07
N LEU A 59 15.39 -8.19 0.30
CA LEU A 59 15.87 -9.56 0.57
C LEU A 59 17.39 -9.67 0.44
N LYS A 60 17.95 -9.09 -0.63
CA LYS A 60 19.42 -9.11 -0.87
C LYS A 60 20.18 -8.46 0.30
N HIS A 61 19.65 -7.38 0.84
CA HIS A 61 20.30 -6.61 1.91
C HIS A 61 19.80 -6.98 3.32
N ARG A 62 18.89 -7.95 3.45
CA ARG A 62 18.33 -8.44 4.72
C ARG A 62 17.71 -7.33 5.57
N LEU A 63 17.05 -6.37 4.94
CA LEU A 63 16.47 -5.21 5.62
C LEU A 63 15.15 -5.52 6.33
N GLY A 64 14.43 -6.56 5.89
CA GLY A 64 13.11 -6.94 6.40
C GLY A 64 12.34 -7.77 5.40
N VAL A 65 11.02 -7.57 5.38
CA VAL A 65 10.08 -8.30 4.50
C VAL A 65 9.20 -7.32 3.75
N CYS A 66 8.99 -7.60 2.45
CA CYS A 66 7.98 -6.91 1.65
C CYS A 66 6.73 -7.79 1.55
N PHE A 67 5.58 -7.13 1.55
CA PHE A 67 4.29 -7.76 1.38
C PHE A 67 3.61 -7.22 0.12
N ALA A 68 2.85 -8.09 -0.52
CA ALA A 68 2.09 -7.77 -1.72
C ALA A 68 0.74 -7.12 -1.38
N ASP A 69 0.06 -6.68 -2.43
CA ASP A 69 -1.32 -6.24 -2.43
C ASP A 69 -2.22 -7.17 -1.56
N SER A 70 -3.25 -6.60 -0.99
CA SER A 70 -4.23 -7.29 -0.12
C SER A 70 -3.69 -7.83 1.21
N THR A 71 -2.45 -7.50 1.58
CA THR A 71 -1.95 -7.77 2.93
C THR A 71 -2.50 -6.74 3.90
N GLY A 72 -3.34 -7.18 4.83
CA GLY A 72 -3.99 -6.30 5.80
C GLY A 72 -3.09 -5.88 6.95
N TYR A 73 -3.12 -4.60 7.28
CA TYR A 73 -2.46 -3.98 8.42
C TYR A 73 -3.52 -3.40 9.37
N THR A 74 -3.63 -3.92 10.58
CA THR A 74 -4.39 -3.26 11.65
C THR A 74 -3.58 -2.06 12.12
N LEU A 75 -4.03 -0.87 11.74
CA LEU A 75 -3.26 0.36 11.96
C LEU A 75 -3.31 0.83 13.42
N PRO A 76 -2.16 1.04 14.08
CA PRO A 76 -2.11 1.63 15.42
C PRO A 76 -2.78 3.00 15.48
N ASN A 77 -3.35 3.33 16.63
CA ASN A 77 -4.04 4.59 16.89
C ASN A 77 -5.30 4.85 16.05
N LEU A 78 -5.73 3.88 15.25
CA LEU A 78 -6.94 3.93 14.43
C LEU A 78 -7.81 2.71 14.73
N PRO A 79 -8.71 2.81 15.72
CA PRO A 79 -9.59 1.70 16.08
C PRO A 79 -10.37 1.17 14.86
N ASN A 80 -10.44 -0.15 14.75
CA ASN A 80 -11.21 -0.83 13.71
C ASN A 80 -10.85 -0.37 12.30
N THR A 81 -9.54 -0.18 12.04
CA THR A 81 -9.04 0.20 10.72
C THR A 81 -7.98 -0.79 10.25
N VAL A 82 -8.25 -1.43 9.11
CA VAL A 82 -7.35 -2.32 8.39
C VAL A 82 -7.16 -1.76 6.99
N ARG A 83 -5.93 -1.36 6.66
CA ARG A 83 -5.54 -0.92 5.32
C ARG A 83 -4.69 -1.99 4.65
N ALA A 84 -4.77 -2.05 3.33
CA ALA A 84 -4.07 -3.02 2.49
C ALA A 84 -3.39 -2.30 1.31
N PRO A 85 -2.16 -1.79 1.49
CA PRO A 85 -1.42 -1.12 0.42
C PRO A 85 -1.07 -2.06 -0.74
N ASP A 86 -0.86 -1.53 -1.93
CA ASP A 86 -0.53 -2.30 -3.14
C ASP A 86 0.84 -3.01 -3.05
N ALA A 87 1.76 -2.44 -2.30
CA ALA A 87 2.97 -3.10 -1.82
C ALA A 87 3.41 -2.44 -0.50
N SER A 88 4.16 -3.17 0.31
CA SER A 88 4.63 -2.62 1.58
C SER A 88 5.93 -3.26 2.04
N PHE A 89 6.57 -2.60 3.00
CA PHE A 89 7.79 -3.09 3.62
C PHE A 89 7.71 -2.93 5.14
N VAL A 90 8.18 -3.94 5.85
CA VAL A 90 8.37 -3.93 7.30
C VAL A 90 9.82 -4.30 7.62
N ARG A 91 10.48 -3.49 8.44
CA ARG A 91 11.86 -3.73 8.88
C ARG A 91 11.97 -5.01 9.69
N ALA A 92 13.11 -5.69 9.56
CA ALA A 92 13.36 -6.97 10.22
C ALA A 92 13.15 -6.92 11.76
N ASN A 93 13.57 -5.82 12.40
CA ASN A 93 13.44 -5.64 13.85
C ASN A 93 12.01 -5.26 14.32
N ARG A 94 11.08 -5.06 13.40
CA ARG A 94 9.66 -4.79 13.70
C ARG A 94 8.74 -5.96 13.36
N LEU A 95 9.26 -6.99 12.74
CA LEU A 95 8.50 -8.21 12.48
C LEU A 95 8.13 -8.90 13.81
N PRO A 96 6.96 -9.56 13.87
CA PRO A 96 6.59 -10.33 15.05
C PRO A 96 7.66 -11.38 15.37
N PRO A 97 8.02 -11.60 16.64
CA PRO A 97 9.08 -12.54 17.03
C PRO A 97 8.75 -13.98 16.64
N ASP A 98 7.47 -14.32 16.57
CA ASP A 98 6.98 -15.64 16.17
C ASP A 98 6.84 -15.78 14.64
N GLY A 99 7.30 -14.79 13.90
CA GLY A 99 7.19 -14.74 12.43
C GLY A 99 5.86 -14.18 11.93
N VAL A 100 5.67 -14.27 10.61
CA VAL A 100 4.43 -13.83 9.95
C VAL A 100 3.37 -14.92 10.12
N THR A 101 2.22 -14.55 10.66
CA THR A 101 1.07 -15.45 10.90
C THR A 101 -0.02 -15.25 9.84
N GLY A 102 -1.08 -16.08 9.88
CA GLY A 102 -2.19 -16.01 8.93
C GLY A 102 -3.20 -14.88 9.16
N GLY A 103 -2.97 -13.97 10.12
CA GLY A 103 -3.84 -12.83 10.41
C GLY A 103 -3.33 -11.51 9.81
N PHE A 104 -4.03 -10.42 10.10
CA PHE A 104 -3.55 -9.07 9.76
C PHE A 104 -2.32 -8.72 10.60
N LEU A 105 -1.40 -7.96 10.01
CA LEU A 105 -0.24 -7.44 10.72
C LEU A 105 -0.67 -6.35 11.72
N GLN A 106 -0.40 -6.56 12.99
CA GLN A 106 -0.78 -5.65 14.09
C GLN A 106 0.25 -4.51 14.25
N LEU A 107 0.54 -3.81 13.16
CA LEU A 107 1.50 -2.70 13.10
C LEU A 107 1.24 -1.86 11.85
N ALA A 108 1.81 -0.65 11.81
CA ALA A 108 1.89 0.12 10.57
C ALA A 108 3.13 -0.31 9.76
N PRO A 109 3.06 -0.40 8.41
CA PRO A 109 4.24 -0.66 7.58
C PRO A 109 5.27 0.47 7.70
N ASP A 110 6.54 0.16 7.50
CA ASP A 110 7.60 1.18 7.42
C ASP A 110 7.55 1.93 6.09
N LEU A 111 7.14 1.24 5.01
CA LEU A 111 6.82 1.84 3.73
C LEU A 111 5.48 1.26 3.24
N ALA A 112 4.54 2.14 2.91
CA ALA A 112 3.36 1.81 2.12
C ALA A 112 3.52 2.31 0.68
N VAL A 113 3.06 1.53 -0.28
CA VAL A 113 3.02 1.91 -1.70
C VAL A 113 1.58 1.85 -2.17
N GLU A 114 1.09 2.96 -2.69
CA GLU A 114 -0.23 3.08 -3.31
C GLU A 114 -0.05 3.39 -4.80
N VAL A 115 -0.68 2.61 -5.66
CA VAL A 115 -0.69 2.82 -7.11
C VAL A 115 -2.06 3.35 -7.50
N LEU A 116 -2.12 4.58 -7.99
CA LEU A 116 -3.39 5.22 -8.31
C LEU A 116 -4.13 4.49 -9.41
N SER A 117 -5.43 4.34 -9.23
CA SER A 117 -6.34 3.84 -10.24
C SER A 117 -7.30 4.96 -10.69
N PRO A 118 -7.83 4.92 -11.94
CA PRO A 118 -8.80 5.91 -12.40
C PRO A 118 -10.09 5.98 -11.59
N SER A 119 -10.39 4.95 -10.81
CA SER A 119 -11.59 4.87 -9.96
C SER A 119 -11.38 5.40 -8.54
N GLU A 120 -10.15 5.69 -8.14
CA GLU A 120 -9.83 6.24 -6.83
C GLU A 120 -9.97 7.77 -6.85
N SER A 121 -10.67 8.32 -5.88
CA SER A 121 -10.80 9.77 -5.75
C SER A 121 -9.65 10.36 -4.93
N ASP A 122 -9.38 11.66 -5.14
CA ASP A 122 -8.41 12.41 -4.32
C ASP A 122 -8.79 12.38 -2.82
N ALA A 123 -10.07 12.29 -2.50
CA ALA A 123 -10.56 12.18 -1.13
C ALA A 123 -10.19 10.82 -0.50
N ASP A 124 -10.34 9.71 -1.25
CA ASP A 124 -9.97 8.37 -0.79
C ASP A 124 -8.46 8.27 -0.55
N LEU A 125 -7.65 8.77 -1.48
CA LEU A 125 -6.19 8.84 -1.31
C LEU A 125 -5.81 9.67 -0.09
N SER A 126 -6.42 10.86 0.07
CA SER A 126 -6.15 11.74 1.21
C SER A 126 -6.50 11.07 2.55
N GLU A 127 -7.60 10.30 2.60
CA GLU A 127 -7.98 9.51 3.78
C GLU A 127 -6.93 8.43 4.08
N LYS A 128 -6.47 7.66 3.08
CA LYS A 128 -5.42 6.65 3.25
C LYS A 128 -4.12 7.27 3.79
N LEU A 129 -3.66 8.37 3.18
CA LEU A 129 -2.44 9.06 3.62
C LEU A 129 -2.56 9.59 5.06
N ALA A 130 -3.74 10.10 5.44
CA ALA A 130 -4.00 10.52 6.81
C ALA A 130 -3.97 9.33 7.78
N ASP A 131 -4.54 8.18 7.40
CA ASP A 131 -4.53 6.97 8.21
C ASP A 131 -3.09 6.45 8.40
N TYR A 132 -2.28 6.38 7.34
CA TYR A 132 -0.86 5.98 7.45
C TYR A 132 -0.07 6.92 8.36
N ARG A 133 -0.30 8.23 8.25
CA ARG A 133 0.35 9.22 9.11
C ARG A 133 0.00 9.05 10.59
N VAL A 134 -1.29 8.89 10.90
CA VAL A 134 -1.78 8.67 12.28
C VAL A 134 -1.23 7.35 12.84
N ALA A 135 -1.12 6.33 12.02
CA ALA A 135 -0.56 5.04 12.39
C ALA A 135 0.96 5.05 12.57
N GLY A 136 1.64 6.11 12.13
CA GLY A 136 3.09 6.26 12.25
C GLY A 136 3.90 5.61 11.13
N THR A 137 3.30 5.38 9.95
CA THR A 137 4.03 4.98 8.74
C THR A 137 4.98 6.11 8.32
N PRO A 138 6.30 5.90 8.34
CA PRO A 138 7.25 6.97 8.10
C PRO A 138 7.39 7.37 6.63
N LEU A 139 7.04 6.47 5.70
CA LEU A 139 7.18 6.69 4.26
C LEU A 139 6.01 6.10 3.48
N VAL A 140 5.45 6.88 2.58
CA VAL A 140 4.46 6.42 1.60
C VAL A 140 4.91 6.83 0.20
N TRP A 141 4.87 5.90 -0.74
CA TRP A 141 5.01 6.20 -2.16
C TRP A 141 3.65 6.14 -2.82
N VAL A 142 3.27 7.22 -3.50
CA VAL A 142 2.07 7.28 -4.32
C VAL A 142 2.50 7.31 -5.77
N ILE A 143 2.22 6.23 -6.50
CA ILE A 143 2.61 6.08 -7.90
C ILE A 143 1.42 6.41 -8.77
N ASP A 144 1.58 7.37 -9.68
CA ASP A 144 0.58 7.75 -10.67
C ASP A 144 0.98 7.23 -12.07
N PRO A 145 0.37 6.14 -12.54
CA PRO A 145 0.69 5.60 -13.86
C PRO A 145 0.27 6.50 -15.02
N ALA A 146 -0.78 7.31 -14.84
CA ALA A 146 -1.27 8.20 -15.89
C ALA A 146 -0.32 9.38 -16.13
N ARG A 147 0.26 9.93 -15.06
CA ARG A 147 1.24 11.02 -15.12
C ARG A 147 2.68 10.50 -15.17
N ARG A 148 2.89 9.21 -14.93
CA ARG A 148 4.21 8.58 -14.77
C ARG A 148 5.06 9.30 -13.73
N THR A 149 4.50 9.52 -12.56
CA THR A 149 5.17 10.19 -11.44
C THR A 149 5.08 9.36 -10.17
N VAL A 150 5.95 9.66 -9.21
CA VAL A 150 5.90 9.12 -7.86
C VAL A 150 5.94 10.26 -6.87
N ALA A 151 4.91 10.38 -6.03
CA ALA A 151 4.97 11.25 -4.87
C ALA A 151 5.56 10.46 -3.69
N ILE A 152 6.62 11.01 -3.09
CA ILE A 152 7.23 10.54 -1.86
C ILE A 152 6.61 11.36 -0.73
N VAL A 153 5.87 10.72 0.15
CA VAL A 153 5.22 11.36 1.29
C VAL A 153 5.87 10.84 2.56
N SER A 154 6.55 11.71 3.27
CA SER A 154 7.11 11.44 4.60
C SER A 154 6.32 12.18 5.68
N THR A 155 6.72 12.04 6.94
CA THR A 155 6.09 12.77 8.05
C THR A 155 6.23 14.29 7.95
N HIS A 156 7.22 14.79 7.21
CA HIS A 156 7.58 16.21 7.17
C HIS A 156 7.50 16.84 5.79
N GLU A 157 7.65 16.02 4.74
CA GLU A 157 7.80 16.52 3.37
C GLU A 157 7.00 15.67 2.38
N SER A 158 6.60 16.30 1.30
CA SER A 158 6.07 15.63 0.12
C SER A 158 6.78 16.18 -1.12
N THR A 159 7.34 15.26 -1.93
CA THR A 159 8.03 15.60 -3.18
C THR A 159 7.54 14.69 -4.29
N THR A 160 7.31 15.23 -5.47
CA THR A 160 6.90 14.45 -6.65
C THR A 160 8.07 14.31 -7.62
N LEU A 161 8.36 13.08 -8.01
CA LEU A 161 9.40 12.71 -8.97
C LEU A 161 8.79 12.40 -10.34
N GLY A 162 9.43 12.87 -11.40
CA GLY A 162 9.14 12.49 -12.78
C GLY A 162 10.04 11.36 -13.28
N VAL A 163 9.78 10.92 -14.53
CA VAL A 163 10.45 9.74 -15.15
C VAL A 163 11.97 9.83 -15.22
N ASP A 164 12.53 11.02 -15.32
CA ASP A 164 13.97 11.24 -15.43
C ASP A 164 14.69 11.27 -14.08
N GLN A 165 13.95 11.04 -12.99
CA GLN A 165 14.46 11.11 -11.62
C GLN A 165 14.60 9.72 -11.00
N THR A 166 15.31 9.66 -9.87
CA THR A 166 15.56 8.43 -9.13
C THR A 166 14.70 8.40 -7.87
N LEU A 167 13.91 7.34 -7.72
CA LEU A 167 13.17 7.02 -6.50
C LEU A 167 14.13 6.37 -5.51
N THR A 168 14.16 6.87 -4.28
CA THR A 168 14.98 6.32 -3.19
C THR A 168 14.13 5.96 -1.98
N GLY A 169 14.60 4.98 -1.20
CA GLY A 169 13.96 4.57 0.05
C GLY A 169 14.29 5.43 1.27
N GLY A 170 15.15 6.45 1.10
CA GLY A 170 15.62 7.27 2.22
C GLY A 170 16.17 6.42 3.37
N ASP A 171 15.90 6.85 4.60
CA ASP A 171 16.31 6.11 5.82
C ASP A 171 15.41 4.90 6.11
N VAL A 172 14.25 4.79 5.41
CA VAL A 172 13.31 3.68 5.61
C VAL A 172 13.80 2.42 4.94
N VAL A 173 14.26 2.52 3.68
CA VAL A 173 14.91 1.43 2.93
C VAL A 173 16.30 1.90 2.49
N PRO A 174 17.29 1.86 3.40
CA PRO A 174 18.60 2.45 3.15
C PRO A 174 19.29 1.87 1.90
N GLY A 175 19.73 2.77 1.01
CA GLY A 175 20.46 2.42 -0.20
C GLY A 175 19.58 1.91 -1.35
N PHE A 176 18.27 1.76 -1.17
CA PHE A 176 17.37 1.46 -2.29
C PHE A 176 17.32 2.65 -3.23
N ALA A 177 17.48 2.37 -4.53
CA ALA A 177 17.33 3.34 -5.60
C ALA A 177 16.88 2.62 -6.88
N CYS A 178 15.93 3.22 -7.63
CA CYS A 178 15.56 2.82 -8.98
C CYS A 178 15.15 4.07 -9.79
N GLY A 179 15.30 4.00 -11.10
CA GLY A 179 14.75 5.04 -11.98
C GLY A 179 13.22 5.04 -11.92
N VAL A 180 12.59 6.20 -11.85
CA VAL A 180 11.12 6.29 -11.91
C VAL A 180 10.60 5.68 -13.21
N ALA A 181 11.32 5.83 -14.32
CA ALA A 181 10.99 5.23 -15.62
C ALA A 181 10.85 3.70 -15.54
N GLU A 182 11.68 3.01 -14.74
CA GLU A 182 11.66 1.55 -14.58
C GLU A 182 10.31 1.02 -14.07
N LEU A 183 9.58 1.82 -13.28
CA LEU A 183 8.26 1.45 -12.77
C LEU A 183 7.22 1.29 -13.89
N PHE A 184 7.46 1.91 -15.03
CA PHE A 184 6.52 2.02 -16.14
C PHE A 184 6.99 1.32 -17.43
N GLU A 185 8.13 0.63 -17.41
CA GLU A 185 8.71 0.00 -18.63
C GLU A 185 7.74 -0.95 -19.32
N GLY A 186 7.01 -1.77 -18.57
CA GLY A 186 6.06 -2.72 -19.15
C GLY A 186 4.78 -2.10 -19.74
N LEU A 187 4.57 -0.78 -19.61
CA LEU A 187 3.42 -0.09 -20.20
C LEU A 187 3.61 0.25 -21.70
N ALA A 188 4.84 0.21 -22.20
CA ALA A 188 5.11 0.37 -23.62
C ALA A 188 4.95 -0.99 -24.34
N PRO A 189 4.58 -0.99 -25.66
CA PRO A 189 4.59 -2.22 -26.44
C PRO A 189 5.98 -2.88 -26.40
N MET A 190 6.04 -4.17 -26.04
CA MET A 190 7.27 -4.92 -26.14
C MET A 190 7.55 -5.17 -27.63
N ILE A 191 8.68 -4.63 -28.12
CA ILE A 191 9.18 -4.96 -29.46
C ILE A 191 9.88 -6.31 -29.30
N VAL A 192 9.22 -7.37 -29.76
CA VAL A 192 9.83 -8.69 -29.86
C VAL A 192 10.65 -8.66 -31.14
N GLY A 193 11.97 -8.68 -31.00
CA GLY A 193 12.91 -8.79 -32.12
C GLY A 193 13.01 -10.22 -32.67
#